data_c7e8ecd50ff25efba852c6ab1f494a77
#
_entry.id   c7e8ecd50ff25efba852c6ab1f494a77
#
_cell.length_a   1.000
_cell.length_b   1.000
_cell.length_c   1.000
_cell.angle_alpha   90.00
_cell.angle_beta   90.00
_cell.angle_gamma   90.00
#
_symmetry.space_group_name_H-M   'P 1'
#
loop_
_entity.id
_entity.type
_entity.pdbx_description
1 polymer ?
#
loop_
_entity_poly.entity_id
_entity_poly.type
_entity_poly.pdbx_seq_one_letter_code
_entity_poly.pdbx_strand_id
1 'polypeptide(L)'
;MNLLKKLNNLKAFRGLNEKEFAWVLYDVGNSAYTMLACSLIPIWFKQTAIGTAPGQISSDNATAYWALATSLVTVLVAFIGPICGVLADHKDTKKIVFQTSVAIGIIACILNGLANTWFIFLGIFVVTKIAYQASLTFYDSMLNDITSEERSDEVSSYGYAWGYIGSCIPFLLALIAYCLSGGVSEDLMLFSPKLGMIIGFLVTALWWLTVSLPLIKNYKQVNYVEDTKSGISKAFKKISNTLRRIAKEDKKVLYFLIAFFLYIDGVGTIIDNCINLGTDLGLNTVGQVVFLLLTQVVAFGGSLFFAKLSKKKDTVELIKICIIGYTAVCLYALTLTNIWQFAIMAFGVGCFQGSIQSLSRSYYAKIIPSVNSGEYFGIYDIFAKGASFLGSFVIFVVKKIGIKTGGVFTFFGVTIKSINVAVGLLAFFFILGYIFIGKADKQEKIN
;
A
#
# COMPACT_ATOMS: atom_id res chain seq x y z
N MET A 1 21.02 -7.80 -19.84
CA MET A 1 20.24 -8.85 -20.54
C MET A 1 20.48 -10.25 -19.98
N ASN A 2 21.75 -10.70 -19.76
CA ASN A 2 22.03 -12.05 -19.23
C ASN A 2 21.54 -12.32 -17.78
N LEU A 3 21.58 -11.32 -16.87
CA LEU A 3 21.15 -11.49 -15.47
C LEU A 3 19.63 -11.67 -15.36
N LEU A 4 18.87 -10.90 -16.12
CA LEU A 4 17.40 -10.97 -16.15
C LEU A 4 16.91 -12.32 -16.71
N LYS A 5 17.56 -12.83 -17.77
CA LYS A 5 17.25 -14.18 -18.28
C LYS A 5 17.60 -15.28 -17.27
N LYS A 6 18.70 -15.12 -16.51
CA LYS A 6 19.02 -16.05 -15.42
C LYS A 6 18.02 -15.98 -14.28
N LEU A 7 17.55 -14.78 -13.90
CA LEU A 7 16.53 -14.59 -12.85
C LEU A 7 15.16 -15.14 -13.28
N ASN A 8 14.75 -14.92 -14.53
CA ASN A 8 13.49 -15.48 -15.05
C ASN A 8 13.52 -17.02 -15.14
N ASN A 9 14.70 -17.61 -15.31
CA ASN A 9 14.88 -19.06 -15.30
C ASN A 9 14.92 -19.69 -13.90
N LEU A 10 14.90 -18.89 -12.83
CA LEU A 10 14.75 -19.43 -11.48
C LEU A 10 13.38 -20.12 -11.35
N LYS A 11 13.36 -21.30 -10.71
CA LYS A 11 12.13 -22.07 -10.47
C LYS A 11 11.00 -21.22 -9.86
N ALA A 12 11.38 -20.17 -9.16
CA ALA A 12 10.51 -19.22 -8.45
C ALA A 12 9.65 -18.34 -9.39
N PHE A 13 10.11 -18.05 -10.61
CA PHE A 13 9.41 -17.23 -11.62
C PHE A 13 8.97 -18.05 -12.83
N ARG A 14 8.99 -19.39 -12.72
CA ARG A 14 8.54 -20.27 -13.79
C ARG A 14 7.08 -19.99 -14.16
N GLY A 15 6.86 -19.72 -15.44
CA GLY A 15 5.53 -19.46 -16.00
C GLY A 15 5.21 -17.99 -16.26
N LEU A 16 6.06 -17.04 -15.85
CA LEU A 16 5.92 -15.63 -16.24
C LEU A 16 6.66 -15.40 -17.58
N ASN A 17 6.03 -14.66 -18.49
CA ASN A 17 6.70 -14.14 -19.67
C ASN A 17 7.61 -12.94 -19.30
N GLU A 18 8.44 -12.46 -20.25
CA GLU A 18 9.41 -11.38 -19.98
C GLU A 18 8.74 -10.06 -19.54
N LYS A 19 7.52 -9.76 -20.04
CA LYS A 19 6.78 -8.56 -19.67
C LYS A 19 6.19 -8.68 -18.26
N GLU A 20 5.55 -9.82 -17.98
CA GLU A 20 5.00 -10.14 -16.67
C GLU A 20 6.09 -10.13 -15.60
N PHE A 21 7.24 -10.74 -15.89
CA PHE A 21 8.39 -10.74 -14.99
C PHE A 21 8.91 -9.32 -14.70
N ALA A 22 9.05 -8.49 -15.73
CA ALA A 22 9.50 -7.10 -15.58
C ALA A 22 8.49 -6.29 -14.72
N TRP A 23 7.20 -6.55 -14.88
CA TRP A 23 6.14 -5.91 -14.12
C TRP A 23 6.16 -6.35 -12.65
N VAL A 24 6.29 -7.65 -12.37
CA VAL A 24 6.46 -8.20 -11.01
C VAL A 24 7.68 -7.62 -10.31
N LEU A 25 8.80 -7.46 -11.02
CA LEU A 25 10.01 -6.86 -10.45
C LEU A 25 9.78 -5.40 -10.00
N TYR A 26 8.94 -4.65 -10.67
CA TYR A 26 8.63 -3.29 -10.21
C TYR A 26 7.97 -3.29 -8.82
N ASP A 27 7.08 -4.23 -8.53
CA ASP A 27 6.49 -4.39 -7.19
C ASP A 27 7.56 -4.69 -6.13
N VAL A 28 8.54 -5.52 -6.46
CA VAL A 28 9.72 -5.76 -5.60
C VAL A 28 10.51 -4.46 -5.33
N GLY A 29 10.65 -3.62 -6.35
CA GLY A 29 11.38 -2.35 -6.25
C GLY A 29 10.66 -1.34 -5.37
N ASN A 30 9.40 -1.06 -5.67
CA ASN A 30 8.61 -0.02 -5.01
C ASN A 30 8.24 -0.37 -3.56
N SER A 31 8.03 -1.65 -3.24
CA SER A 31 7.70 -2.11 -1.90
C SER A 31 8.80 -1.81 -0.87
N ALA A 32 10.05 -1.66 -1.31
CA ALA A 32 11.14 -1.22 -0.43
C ALA A 32 10.89 0.17 0.17
N TYR A 33 10.41 1.11 -0.66
CA TYR A 33 10.05 2.43 -0.18
C TYR A 33 8.83 2.39 0.76
N THR A 34 7.85 1.52 0.49
CA THR A 34 6.71 1.33 1.38
C THR A 34 7.14 0.90 2.78
N MET A 35 8.01 -0.12 2.87
CA MET A 35 8.54 -0.60 4.14
C MET A 35 9.28 0.50 4.91
N LEU A 36 10.13 1.27 4.22
CA LEU A 36 10.86 2.38 4.82
C LEU A 36 9.89 3.48 5.29
N ALA A 37 8.89 3.83 4.48
CA ALA A 37 7.94 4.90 4.77
C ALA A 37 7.02 4.59 5.96
N CYS A 38 6.67 3.33 6.17
CA CYS A 38 5.84 2.92 7.31
C CYS A 38 6.63 2.71 8.60
N SER A 39 7.97 2.68 8.55
CA SER A 39 8.81 2.32 9.71
C SER A 39 9.85 3.37 10.06
N LEU A 40 10.94 3.46 9.30
CA LEU A 40 12.10 4.28 9.65
C LEU A 40 11.95 5.76 9.30
N ILE A 41 11.23 6.12 8.24
CA ILE A 41 11.05 7.54 7.85
C ILE A 41 10.40 8.37 8.96
N PRO A 42 9.30 7.93 9.62
CA PRO A 42 8.73 8.67 10.76
C PRO A 42 9.71 8.84 11.92
N ILE A 43 10.55 7.82 12.19
CA ILE A 43 11.55 7.86 13.24
C ILE A 43 12.63 8.89 12.91
N TRP A 44 13.20 8.83 11.71
CA TRP A 44 14.22 9.80 11.25
C TRP A 44 13.69 11.23 11.19
N PHE A 45 12.44 11.41 10.78
CA PHE A 45 11.80 12.70 10.85
C PHE A 45 11.78 13.25 12.28
N LYS A 46 11.33 12.45 13.25
CA LYS A 46 11.29 12.85 14.66
C LYS A 46 12.69 13.16 15.20
N GLN A 47 13.68 12.35 14.87
CA GLN A 47 15.08 12.60 15.25
C GLN A 47 15.62 13.92 14.68
N THR A 48 15.20 14.30 13.48
CA THR A 48 15.62 15.57 12.85
C THR A 48 14.85 16.76 13.41
N ALA A 49 13.57 16.57 13.77
CA ALA A 49 12.66 17.64 14.13
C ALA A 49 12.69 18.02 15.62
N ILE A 50 12.83 17.01 16.51
CA ILE A 50 12.63 17.20 17.94
C ILE A 50 13.94 17.57 18.63
N GLY A 51 13.88 18.63 19.45
CA GLY A 51 15.00 19.06 20.28
C GLY A 51 14.83 20.49 20.77
N THR A 52 15.91 21.01 21.37
CA THR A 52 15.98 22.38 21.94
C THR A 52 16.88 23.32 21.13
N ALA A 53 17.55 22.81 20.10
CA ALA A 53 18.39 23.63 19.24
C ALA A 53 17.57 24.60 18.37
N PRO A 54 18.17 25.73 17.95
CA PRO A 54 17.49 26.66 17.04
C PRO A 54 16.96 25.96 15.78
N GLY A 55 15.66 26.14 15.50
CA GLY A 55 14.99 25.52 14.36
C GLY A 55 14.39 24.13 14.63
N GLN A 56 14.58 23.54 15.80
CA GLN A 56 13.89 22.32 16.23
C GLN A 56 12.55 22.64 16.89
N ILE A 57 11.66 21.64 16.98
CA ILE A 57 10.29 21.77 17.46
C ILE A 57 9.98 20.74 18.56
N SER A 58 8.89 20.97 19.29
CA SER A 58 8.41 20.01 20.29
C SER A 58 7.91 18.71 19.66
N SER A 59 7.85 17.64 20.44
CA SER A 59 7.33 16.33 20.01
C SER A 59 5.90 16.40 19.50
N ASP A 60 5.05 17.21 20.15
CA ASP A 60 3.65 17.41 19.77
C ASP A 60 3.54 18.09 18.40
N ASN A 61 4.36 19.15 18.19
CA ASN A 61 4.40 19.84 16.91
C ASN A 61 4.96 18.92 15.81
N ALA A 62 5.99 18.13 16.08
CA ALA A 62 6.51 17.17 15.12
C ALA A 62 5.43 16.16 14.70
N THR A 63 4.67 15.63 15.65
CA THR A 63 3.55 14.72 15.36
C THR A 63 2.46 15.40 14.55
N ALA A 64 2.11 16.66 14.85
CA ALA A 64 1.13 17.44 14.12
C ALA A 64 1.57 17.73 12.68
N TYR A 65 2.82 18.14 12.46
CA TYR A 65 3.35 18.38 11.10
C TYR A 65 3.49 17.10 10.29
N TRP A 66 3.82 15.96 10.90
CA TRP A 66 3.82 14.66 10.23
C TRP A 66 2.42 14.29 9.74
N ALA A 67 1.41 14.43 10.61
CA ALA A 67 0.02 14.19 10.27
C ALA A 67 -0.48 15.13 9.15
N LEU A 68 -0.08 16.41 9.20
CA LEU A 68 -0.40 17.38 8.15
C LEU A 68 0.23 16.96 6.81
N ALA A 69 1.51 16.57 6.79
CA ALA A 69 2.21 16.17 5.58
C ALA A 69 1.58 14.93 4.95
N THR A 70 1.27 13.91 5.75
CA THR A 70 0.61 12.68 5.26
C THR A 70 -0.80 12.94 4.74
N SER A 71 -1.57 13.81 5.42
CA SER A 71 -2.90 14.24 4.95
C SER A 71 -2.82 15.02 3.64
N LEU A 72 -1.84 15.93 3.52
CA LEU A 72 -1.62 16.70 2.29
C LEU A 72 -1.29 15.78 1.12
N VAL A 73 -0.43 14.78 1.31
CA VAL A 73 -0.14 13.76 0.29
C VAL A 73 -1.42 13.07 -0.17
N THR A 74 -2.25 12.61 0.76
CA THR A 74 -3.50 11.90 0.45
C THR A 74 -4.42 12.75 -0.42
N VAL A 75 -4.62 14.01 -0.04
CA VAL A 75 -5.45 14.96 -0.79
C VAL A 75 -4.86 15.22 -2.18
N LEU A 76 -3.56 15.54 -2.27
CA LEU A 76 -2.93 15.85 -3.56
C LEU A 76 -2.97 14.65 -4.52
N VAL A 77 -2.70 13.45 -4.03
CA VAL A 77 -2.75 12.24 -4.85
C VAL A 77 -4.16 11.92 -5.32
N ALA A 78 -5.18 12.12 -4.48
CA ALA A 78 -6.58 11.93 -4.86
C ALA A 78 -7.01 12.84 -6.03
N PHE A 79 -6.40 14.02 -6.17
CA PHE A 79 -6.65 14.91 -7.31
C PHE A 79 -5.71 14.65 -8.50
N ILE A 80 -4.42 14.44 -8.25
CA ILE A 80 -3.39 14.28 -9.29
C ILE A 80 -3.54 12.93 -9.99
N GLY A 81 -3.82 11.85 -9.25
CA GLY A 81 -3.90 10.49 -9.77
C GLY A 81 -4.85 10.35 -10.97
N PRO A 82 -6.14 10.71 -10.84
CA PRO A 82 -7.10 10.60 -11.95
C PRO A 82 -6.76 11.49 -13.15
N ILE A 83 -6.24 12.72 -12.91
CA ILE A 83 -5.85 13.64 -13.98
C ILE A 83 -4.70 13.03 -14.79
N CYS A 84 -3.66 12.58 -14.09
CA CYS A 84 -2.53 11.92 -14.72
C CYS A 84 -2.95 10.61 -15.38
N GLY A 85 -3.91 9.87 -14.81
CA GLY A 85 -4.47 8.67 -15.40
C GLY A 85 -5.12 8.91 -16.77
N VAL A 86 -5.96 9.96 -16.88
CA VAL A 86 -6.55 10.37 -18.17
C VAL A 86 -5.47 10.74 -19.19
N LEU A 87 -4.43 11.47 -18.76
CA LEU A 87 -3.33 11.85 -19.63
C LEU A 87 -2.49 10.64 -20.07
N ALA A 88 -2.33 9.66 -19.18
CA ALA A 88 -1.57 8.45 -19.46
C ALA A 88 -2.26 7.52 -20.48
N ASP A 89 -3.58 7.62 -20.66
CA ASP A 89 -4.30 6.80 -21.64
C ASP A 89 -4.03 7.20 -23.10
N HIS A 90 -3.44 8.37 -23.35
CA HIS A 90 -2.99 8.72 -24.70
C HIS A 90 -1.78 7.90 -25.13
N LYS A 91 -1.63 7.72 -26.45
CA LYS A 91 -0.56 6.94 -27.07
C LYS A 91 0.83 7.37 -26.56
N ASP A 92 1.64 6.38 -26.17
CA ASP A 92 3.02 6.51 -25.66
C ASP A 92 3.19 7.36 -24.39
N THR A 93 2.10 7.90 -23.82
CA THR A 93 2.16 8.80 -22.67
C THR A 93 2.31 8.03 -21.35
N LYS A 94 1.66 6.88 -21.18
CA LYS A 94 1.71 6.07 -19.95
C LYS A 94 3.13 5.73 -19.54
N LYS A 95 3.97 5.33 -20.50
CA LYS A 95 5.39 5.03 -20.26
C LYS A 95 6.14 6.26 -19.75
N ILE A 96 5.96 7.40 -20.39
CA ILE A 96 6.67 8.64 -20.04
C ILE A 96 6.30 9.10 -18.64
N VAL A 97 5.00 9.15 -18.33
CA VAL A 97 4.51 9.60 -17.01
C VAL A 97 4.96 8.65 -15.91
N PHE A 98 4.92 7.33 -16.14
CA PHE A 98 5.45 6.33 -15.23
C PHE A 98 6.95 6.54 -14.96
N GLN A 99 7.76 6.63 -16.01
CA GLN A 99 9.21 6.82 -15.90
C GLN A 99 9.55 8.12 -15.16
N THR A 100 8.84 9.21 -15.45
CA THR A 100 9.02 10.50 -14.79
C THR A 100 8.66 10.41 -13.30
N SER A 101 7.54 9.77 -12.96
CA SER A 101 7.13 9.58 -11.57
C SER A 101 8.15 8.74 -10.78
N VAL A 102 8.64 7.65 -11.37
CA VAL A 102 9.69 6.81 -10.75
C VAL A 102 10.99 7.59 -10.57
N ALA A 103 11.43 8.34 -11.57
CA ALA A 103 12.66 9.14 -11.50
C ALA A 103 12.57 10.22 -10.41
N ILE A 104 11.46 10.98 -10.36
CA ILE A 104 11.22 11.97 -9.31
C ILE A 104 11.21 11.31 -7.94
N GLY A 105 10.51 10.17 -7.79
CA GLY A 105 10.43 9.43 -6.54
C GLY A 105 11.81 8.97 -6.04
N ILE A 106 12.64 8.40 -6.91
CA ILE A 106 13.99 7.93 -6.56
C ILE A 106 14.92 9.10 -6.20
N ILE A 107 14.93 10.17 -7.01
CA ILE A 107 15.77 11.35 -6.74
C ILE A 107 15.34 12.00 -5.42
N ALA A 108 14.05 12.20 -5.20
CA ALA A 108 13.55 12.77 -3.96
C ALA A 108 13.80 11.85 -2.76
N CYS A 109 13.75 10.52 -2.92
CA CYS A 109 14.13 9.56 -1.87
C CYS A 109 15.60 9.75 -1.44
N ILE A 110 16.54 9.90 -2.38
CA ILE A 110 17.95 10.18 -2.08
C ILE A 110 18.09 11.54 -1.36
N LEU A 111 17.45 12.58 -1.89
CA LEU A 111 17.49 13.92 -1.31
C LEU A 111 16.92 13.98 0.10
N ASN A 112 15.94 13.12 0.43
CA ASN A 112 15.37 13.05 1.76
C ASN A 112 16.41 12.59 2.80
N GLY A 113 17.30 11.65 2.45
CA GLY A 113 18.44 11.26 3.28
C GLY A 113 19.42 12.41 3.53
N LEU A 114 19.53 13.37 2.61
CA LEU A 114 20.43 14.53 2.73
C LEU A 114 19.81 15.73 3.45
N ALA A 115 18.51 15.72 3.73
CA ALA A 115 17.83 16.83 4.39
C ALA A 115 18.42 17.13 5.79
N ASN A 116 18.75 18.40 6.04
CA ASN A 116 19.38 18.83 7.29
C ASN A 116 18.39 19.48 8.27
N THR A 117 17.20 19.84 7.82
CA THR A 117 16.16 20.42 8.66
C THR A 117 14.85 19.64 8.48
N TRP A 118 14.06 19.59 9.54
CA TRP A 118 12.78 18.88 9.54
C TRP A 118 11.81 19.39 8.44
N PHE A 119 11.83 20.70 8.19
CA PHE A 119 10.96 21.31 7.17
C PHE A 119 11.32 20.85 5.76
N ILE A 120 12.62 20.86 5.41
CA ILE A 120 13.13 20.35 4.13
C ILE A 120 12.84 18.85 4.02
N PHE A 121 13.05 18.10 5.12
CA PHE A 121 12.74 16.66 5.18
C PHE A 121 11.27 16.39 4.82
N LEU A 122 10.32 17.10 5.47
CA LEU A 122 8.89 16.94 5.17
C LEU A 122 8.53 17.35 3.75
N GLY A 123 9.06 18.46 3.25
CA GLY A 123 8.81 18.90 1.88
C GLY A 123 9.25 17.87 0.85
N ILE A 124 10.45 17.32 1.01
CA ILE A 124 10.97 16.25 0.12
C ILE A 124 10.17 14.97 0.30
N PHE A 125 9.79 14.60 1.53
CA PHE A 125 8.95 13.44 1.80
C PHE A 125 7.60 13.52 1.08
N VAL A 126 6.94 14.67 1.10
CA VAL A 126 5.67 14.90 0.38
C VAL A 126 5.87 14.67 -1.13
N VAL A 127 6.92 15.24 -1.72
CA VAL A 127 7.24 15.04 -3.15
C VAL A 127 7.50 13.57 -3.46
N THR A 128 8.33 12.90 -2.64
CA THR A 128 8.65 11.47 -2.81
C THR A 128 7.39 10.62 -2.76
N LYS A 129 6.53 10.89 -1.78
CA LYS A 129 5.29 10.10 -1.56
C LYS A 129 4.28 10.31 -2.69
N ILE A 130 4.13 11.55 -3.20
CA ILE A 130 3.28 11.84 -4.36
C ILE A 130 3.79 11.13 -5.61
N ALA A 131 5.09 11.24 -5.90
CA ALA A 131 5.70 10.59 -7.06
C ALA A 131 5.61 9.06 -6.99
N TYR A 132 5.83 8.49 -5.80
CA TYR A 132 5.64 7.08 -5.51
C TYR A 132 4.19 6.64 -5.80
N GLN A 133 3.21 7.34 -5.25
CA GLN A 133 1.80 7.00 -5.44
C GLN A 133 1.35 7.14 -6.90
N ALA A 134 1.80 8.20 -7.59
CA ALA A 134 1.54 8.35 -9.01
C ALA A 134 2.12 7.19 -9.83
N SER A 135 3.34 6.75 -9.50
CA SER A 135 3.97 5.61 -10.18
C SER A 135 3.16 4.31 -10.02
N LEU A 136 2.54 4.09 -8.84
CA LEU A 136 1.67 2.94 -8.60
C LEU A 136 0.39 2.96 -9.44
N THR A 137 -0.27 4.12 -9.56
CA THR A 137 -1.46 4.28 -10.40
C THR A 137 -1.19 3.86 -11.85
N PHE A 138 -0.05 4.30 -12.40
CA PHE A 138 0.34 3.91 -13.77
C PHE A 138 0.75 2.45 -13.84
N TYR A 139 1.52 1.97 -12.89
CA TYR A 139 1.93 0.58 -12.78
C TYR A 139 0.72 -0.38 -12.75
N ASP A 140 -0.27 -0.07 -11.91
CA ASP A 140 -1.50 -0.88 -11.82
C ASP A 140 -2.27 -0.86 -13.14
N SER A 141 -2.36 0.30 -13.80
CA SER A 141 -3.02 0.44 -15.12
C SER A 141 -2.30 -0.28 -16.27
N MET A 142 -1.02 -0.63 -16.10
CA MET A 142 -0.26 -1.42 -17.07
C MET A 142 -0.65 -2.90 -17.09
N LEU A 143 -1.35 -3.40 -16.08
CA LEU A 143 -1.69 -4.83 -15.99
C LEU A 143 -2.40 -5.32 -17.26
N ASN A 144 -3.31 -4.54 -17.82
CA ASN A 144 -4.03 -4.85 -19.07
C ASN A 144 -3.14 -4.83 -20.33
N ASP A 145 -1.95 -4.21 -20.26
CA ASP A 145 -0.97 -4.18 -21.35
C ASP A 145 0.05 -5.33 -21.25
N ILE A 146 0.22 -5.87 -20.04
CA ILE A 146 1.30 -6.82 -19.70
C ILE A 146 0.85 -8.26 -19.84
N THR A 147 -0.40 -8.57 -19.47
CA THR A 147 -0.90 -9.95 -19.40
C THR A 147 -2.35 -10.06 -19.92
N SER A 148 -2.79 -11.28 -20.20
CA SER A 148 -4.18 -11.56 -20.55
C SER A 148 -5.09 -11.58 -19.32
N GLU A 149 -6.39 -11.46 -19.54
CA GLU A 149 -7.40 -11.45 -18.49
C GLU A 149 -7.34 -12.71 -17.62
N GLU A 150 -7.16 -13.89 -18.25
CA GLU A 150 -7.12 -15.19 -17.55
C GLU A 150 -5.92 -15.33 -16.61
N ARG A 151 -4.82 -14.60 -16.90
CA ARG A 151 -3.59 -14.65 -16.11
C ARG A 151 -3.44 -13.49 -15.12
N SER A 152 -4.31 -12.48 -15.21
CA SER A 152 -4.16 -11.24 -14.45
C SER A 152 -4.15 -11.47 -12.93
N ASP A 153 -4.93 -12.41 -12.40
CA ASP A 153 -4.94 -12.77 -10.97
C ASP A 153 -3.61 -13.38 -10.53
N GLU A 154 -3.08 -14.30 -11.34
CA GLU A 154 -1.79 -14.94 -11.05
C GLU A 154 -0.66 -13.92 -11.07
N VAL A 155 -0.57 -13.12 -12.12
CA VAL A 155 0.48 -12.11 -12.30
C VAL A 155 0.41 -11.03 -11.22
N SER A 156 -0.80 -10.52 -10.92
CA SER A 156 -1.02 -9.56 -9.84
C SER A 156 -0.60 -10.12 -8.46
N SER A 157 -0.96 -11.38 -8.18
CA SER A 157 -0.60 -12.03 -6.91
C SER A 157 0.91 -12.30 -6.80
N TYR A 158 1.59 -12.62 -7.90
CA TYR A 158 3.06 -12.70 -7.92
C TYR A 158 3.71 -11.34 -7.64
N GLY A 159 3.18 -10.23 -8.19
CA GLY A 159 3.66 -8.88 -7.89
C GLY A 159 3.68 -8.62 -6.39
N TYR A 160 2.55 -8.78 -5.72
CA TYR A 160 2.45 -8.60 -4.28
C TYR A 160 3.32 -9.59 -3.50
N ALA A 161 3.31 -10.89 -3.85
CA ALA A 161 4.13 -11.88 -3.18
C ALA A 161 5.61 -11.51 -3.20
N TRP A 162 6.16 -11.30 -4.38
CA TRP A 162 7.58 -10.94 -4.52
C TRP A 162 7.89 -9.56 -3.98
N GLY A 163 6.94 -8.61 -4.00
CA GLY A 163 7.04 -7.31 -3.34
C GLY A 163 7.26 -7.45 -1.85
N TYR A 164 6.48 -8.28 -1.17
CA TYR A 164 6.61 -8.51 0.28
C TYR A 164 7.98 -9.06 0.66
N ILE A 165 8.41 -10.14 0.07
CA ILE A 165 9.70 -10.75 0.46
C ILE A 165 10.91 -9.95 -0.05
N GLY A 166 10.80 -9.36 -1.25
CA GLY A 166 11.89 -8.60 -1.85
C GLY A 166 12.17 -7.28 -1.15
N SER A 167 11.15 -6.64 -0.56
CA SER A 167 11.30 -5.41 0.22
C SER A 167 12.01 -5.64 1.55
N CYS A 168 12.00 -6.85 2.08
CA CYS A 168 12.71 -7.16 3.33
C CYS A 168 14.21 -6.97 3.22
N ILE A 169 14.81 -7.21 2.03
CA ILE A 169 16.27 -7.10 1.83
C ILE A 169 16.75 -5.64 2.05
N PRO A 170 16.29 -4.64 1.27
CA PRO A 170 16.74 -3.26 1.47
C PRO A 170 16.28 -2.70 2.82
N PHE A 171 15.14 -3.14 3.34
CA PHE A 171 14.67 -2.75 4.66
C PHE A 171 15.61 -3.24 5.78
N LEU A 172 16.04 -4.49 5.75
CA LEU A 172 17.00 -5.03 6.71
C LEU A 172 18.35 -4.28 6.65
N LEU A 173 18.83 -3.94 5.45
CA LEU A 173 20.05 -3.14 5.30
C LEU A 173 19.88 -1.73 5.90
N ALA A 174 18.74 -1.09 5.66
CA ALA A 174 18.41 0.22 6.26
C ALA A 174 18.26 0.13 7.78
N LEU A 175 17.66 -0.95 8.29
CA LEU A 175 17.52 -1.20 9.71
C LEU A 175 18.88 -1.43 10.39
N ILE A 176 19.77 -2.21 9.77
CA ILE A 176 21.13 -2.40 10.25
C ILE A 176 21.86 -1.05 10.30
N ALA A 177 21.74 -0.23 9.26
CA ALA A 177 22.34 1.11 9.26
C ALA A 177 21.76 1.99 10.38
N TYR A 178 20.46 1.91 10.65
CA TYR A 178 19.82 2.59 11.79
C TYR A 178 20.36 2.10 13.13
N CYS A 179 20.48 0.79 13.35
CA CYS A 179 21.03 0.23 14.59
C CYS A 179 22.49 0.65 14.81
N LEU A 180 23.33 0.56 13.77
CA LEU A 180 24.75 0.92 13.82
C LEU A 180 24.99 2.45 13.92
N SER A 181 23.96 3.25 13.76
CA SER A 181 23.97 4.70 13.97
C SER A 181 23.47 5.12 15.35
N GLY A 182 23.37 4.19 16.31
CA GLY A 182 22.89 4.46 17.67
C GLY A 182 21.38 4.49 17.82
N GLY A 183 20.62 4.04 16.80
CA GLY A 183 19.14 4.09 16.80
C GLY A 183 18.47 3.18 17.84
N VAL A 184 19.15 2.14 18.32
CA VAL A 184 18.67 1.21 19.35
C VAL A 184 19.46 1.35 20.66
N SER A 185 20.78 1.46 20.58
CA SER A 185 21.68 1.66 21.72
C SER A 185 22.90 2.47 21.29
N GLU A 186 23.33 3.40 22.13
CA GLU A 186 24.53 4.19 21.89
C GLU A 186 25.80 3.32 21.86
N ASP A 187 25.82 2.20 22.58
CA ASP A 187 26.92 1.24 22.57
C ASP A 187 27.18 0.59 21.22
N LEU A 188 26.17 0.56 20.33
CA LEU A 188 26.26 0.01 18.97
C LEU A 188 26.65 1.07 17.94
N MET A 189 26.89 2.32 18.35
CA MET A 189 27.11 3.41 17.41
C MET A 189 28.49 3.34 16.76
N LEU A 190 28.53 2.96 15.48
CA LEU A 190 29.75 2.96 14.66
C LEU A 190 29.87 4.24 13.81
N PHE A 191 28.77 4.93 13.52
CA PHE A 191 28.72 6.17 12.74
C PHE A 191 27.53 7.03 13.13
N SER A 192 27.52 8.28 12.69
CA SER A 192 26.51 9.26 13.10
C SER A 192 25.09 8.87 12.66
N PRO A 193 24.04 9.28 13.42
CA PRO A 193 22.64 9.06 13.04
C PRO A 193 22.31 9.59 11.65
N LYS A 194 22.92 10.71 11.26
CA LYS A 194 22.78 11.30 9.91
C LYS A 194 23.29 10.36 8.81
N LEU A 195 24.44 9.73 9.02
CA LEU A 195 25.00 8.78 8.04
C LEU A 195 24.12 7.53 7.95
N GLY A 196 23.60 7.02 9.07
CA GLY A 196 22.65 5.90 9.08
C GLY A 196 21.40 6.21 8.25
N MET A 197 20.85 7.40 8.40
CA MET A 197 19.72 7.88 7.60
C MET A 197 20.06 7.94 6.10
N ILE A 198 21.21 8.53 5.73
CA ILE A 198 21.65 8.61 4.33
C ILE A 198 21.79 7.21 3.72
N ILE A 199 22.42 6.28 4.42
CA ILE A 199 22.59 4.89 3.95
C ILE A 199 21.23 4.23 3.74
N GLY A 200 20.28 4.35 4.66
CA GLY A 200 18.96 3.76 4.55
C GLY A 200 18.18 4.27 3.34
N PHE A 201 18.17 5.58 3.12
CA PHE A 201 17.53 6.16 1.94
C PHE A 201 18.23 5.77 0.64
N LEU A 202 19.57 5.77 0.62
CA LEU A 202 20.36 5.44 -0.57
C LEU A 202 20.16 3.96 -0.97
N VAL A 203 20.22 3.03 -0.01
CA VAL A 203 19.98 1.60 -0.26
C VAL A 203 18.58 1.38 -0.85
N THR A 204 17.57 2.03 -0.27
CA THR A 204 16.18 1.92 -0.75
C THR A 204 16.02 2.51 -2.15
N ALA A 205 16.60 3.67 -2.42
CA ALA A 205 16.54 4.32 -3.73
C ALA A 205 17.26 3.51 -4.82
N LEU A 206 18.45 2.98 -4.51
CA LEU A 206 19.22 2.12 -5.43
C LEU A 206 18.49 0.80 -5.71
N TRP A 207 17.90 0.19 -4.68
CA TRP A 207 17.07 -0.99 -4.86
C TRP A 207 15.88 -0.71 -5.78
N TRP A 208 15.11 0.34 -5.48
CA TRP A 208 13.98 0.75 -6.30
C TRP A 208 14.39 1.02 -7.75
N LEU A 209 15.49 1.74 -7.96
CA LEU A 209 16.01 2.00 -9.31
C LEU A 209 16.37 0.71 -10.03
N THR A 210 17.26 -0.11 -9.44
CA THR A 210 17.85 -1.27 -10.14
C THR A 210 16.82 -2.33 -10.52
N VAL A 211 15.86 -2.58 -9.61
CA VAL A 211 14.82 -3.60 -9.82
C VAL A 211 13.69 -3.08 -10.73
N SER A 212 13.52 -1.76 -10.86
CA SER A 212 12.55 -1.14 -11.79
C SER A 212 13.05 -1.05 -13.23
N LEU A 213 14.37 -1.09 -13.47
CA LEU A 213 14.94 -0.93 -14.81
C LEU A 213 14.36 -1.85 -15.89
N PRO A 214 14.01 -3.12 -15.61
CA PRO A 214 13.40 -4.00 -16.60
C PRO A 214 12.07 -3.47 -17.14
N LEU A 215 11.18 -3.01 -16.26
CA LEU A 215 9.90 -2.46 -16.67
C LEU A 215 10.09 -1.11 -17.38
N ILE A 216 10.91 -0.23 -16.85
CA ILE A 216 11.23 1.07 -17.44
C ILE A 216 11.70 0.93 -18.89
N LYS A 217 12.55 -0.06 -19.18
CA LYS A 217 13.12 -0.27 -20.53
C LYS A 217 12.13 -0.97 -21.45
N ASN A 218 11.49 -2.03 -20.99
CA ASN A 218 10.80 -2.99 -21.85
C ASN A 218 9.30 -2.74 -21.99
N TYR A 219 8.69 -1.90 -21.14
CA TYR A 219 7.27 -1.59 -21.23
C TYR A 219 6.93 -0.92 -22.57
N LYS A 220 5.86 -1.42 -23.19
CA LYS A 220 5.23 -0.85 -24.39
C LYS A 220 3.75 -0.75 -24.13
N GLN A 221 3.17 0.42 -24.27
CA GLN A 221 1.75 0.65 -24.16
C GLN A 221 1.02 -0.04 -25.33
N VAL A 222 0.07 -0.88 -25.02
CA VAL A 222 -0.75 -1.62 -26.00
C VAL A 222 -2.11 -0.97 -26.13
N ASN A 223 -2.72 -0.66 -24.99
CA ASN A 223 -4.06 -0.05 -24.94
C ASN A 223 -3.93 1.47 -24.76
N TYR A 224 -4.48 2.24 -25.69
CA TYR A 224 -4.46 3.70 -25.66
C TYR A 224 -5.61 4.33 -26.43
N VAL A 225 -5.88 5.60 -26.15
CA VAL A 225 -6.85 6.42 -26.86
C VAL A 225 -6.14 7.17 -27.97
N GLU A 226 -6.64 7.11 -29.19
CA GLU A 226 -6.05 7.82 -30.36
C GLU A 226 -6.36 9.33 -30.38
N ASP A 227 -7.22 9.81 -29.49
CA ASP A 227 -7.67 11.19 -29.46
C ASP A 227 -6.55 12.17 -29.15
N THR A 228 -6.70 13.42 -29.62
CA THR A 228 -5.70 14.48 -29.41
C THR A 228 -5.53 14.79 -27.91
N LYS A 229 -4.28 14.97 -27.47
CA LYS A 229 -3.92 15.29 -26.07
C LYS A 229 -4.86 16.33 -25.48
N SER A 230 -5.62 15.93 -24.47
CA SER A 230 -6.56 16.80 -23.78
C SER A 230 -5.84 17.58 -22.68
N GLY A 231 -6.11 18.89 -22.55
CA GLY A 231 -5.62 19.70 -21.43
C GLY A 231 -6.27 19.28 -20.09
N ILE A 232 -5.69 19.74 -18.99
CA ILE A 232 -6.12 19.43 -17.61
C ILE A 232 -7.61 19.67 -17.39
N SER A 233 -8.18 20.77 -17.92
CA SER A 233 -9.61 21.08 -17.80
C SER A 233 -10.51 20.01 -18.45
N LYS A 234 -10.10 19.50 -19.63
CA LYS A 234 -10.82 18.40 -20.28
C LYS A 234 -10.69 17.09 -19.52
N ALA A 235 -9.54 16.85 -18.85
CA ALA A 235 -9.35 15.67 -18.00
C ALA A 235 -10.32 15.67 -16.81
N PHE A 236 -10.51 16.78 -16.11
CA PHE A 236 -11.51 16.89 -15.04
C PHE A 236 -12.93 16.59 -15.53
N LYS A 237 -13.31 17.16 -16.68
CA LYS A 237 -14.63 16.92 -17.27
C LYS A 237 -14.81 15.44 -17.64
N LYS A 238 -13.75 14.80 -18.19
CA LYS A 238 -13.76 13.38 -18.54
C LYS A 238 -13.96 12.52 -17.30
N ILE A 239 -13.18 12.75 -16.24
CA ILE A 239 -13.32 12.02 -14.94
C ILE A 239 -14.74 12.18 -14.37
N SER A 240 -15.28 13.40 -14.34
CA SER A 240 -16.65 13.65 -13.86
C SER A 240 -17.69 12.88 -14.69
N ASN A 241 -17.54 12.83 -16.00
CA ASN A 241 -18.43 12.07 -16.88
C ASN A 241 -18.32 10.57 -16.64
N THR A 242 -17.09 10.05 -16.48
CA THR A 242 -16.85 8.63 -16.19
C THR A 242 -17.44 8.22 -14.84
N LEU A 243 -17.26 9.04 -13.79
CA LEU A 243 -17.92 8.81 -12.50
C LEU A 243 -19.44 8.78 -12.62
N ARG A 244 -20.04 9.69 -13.40
CA ARG A 244 -21.50 9.68 -13.65
C ARG A 244 -21.94 8.43 -14.42
N ARG A 245 -21.16 7.98 -15.40
CA ARG A 245 -21.43 6.75 -16.16
C ARG A 245 -21.35 5.53 -15.24
N ILE A 246 -20.30 5.41 -14.44
CA ILE A 246 -20.18 4.33 -13.43
C ILE A 246 -21.40 4.32 -12.50
N ALA A 247 -21.80 5.49 -11.98
CA ALA A 247 -22.92 5.59 -11.06
C ALA A 247 -24.27 5.21 -11.68
N LYS A 248 -24.48 5.50 -12.97
CA LYS A 248 -25.79 5.30 -13.63
C LYS A 248 -25.87 4.00 -14.43
N GLU A 249 -24.84 3.66 -15.18
CA GLU A 249 -24.87 2.64 -16.22
C GLU A 249 -24.07 1.40 -15.84
N ASP A 250 -22.86 1.58 -15.25
CA ASP A 250 -21.95 0.49 -14.94
C ASP A 250 -22.03 0.06 -13.47
N LYS A 251 -23.13 -0.61 -13.13
CA LYS A 251 -23.41 -1.04 -11.75
C LYS A 251 -22.40 -2.05 -11.21
N LYS A 252 -21.78 -2.86 -12.07
CA LYS A 252 -20.75 -3.83 -11.68
C LYS A 252 -19.53 -3.09 -11.12
N VAL A 253 -19.01 -2.12 -11.86
CA VAL A 253 -17.88 -1.28 -11.42
C VAL A 253 -18.24 -0.48 -10.16
N LEU A 254 -19.45 0.10 -10.11
CA LEU A 254 -19.93 0.85 -8.95
C LEU A 254 -19.93 0.00 -7.67
N TYR A 255 -20.57 -1.18 -7.72
CA TYR A 255 -20.65 -2.05 -6.54
C TYR A 255 -19.28 -2.58 -6.11
N PHE A 256 -18.40 -2.85 -7.08
CA PHE A 256 -17.02 -3.21 -6.76
C PHE A 256 -16.27 -2.07 -6.06
N LEU A 257 -16.34 -0.83 -6.58
CA LEU A 257 -15.65 0.32 -5.97
C LEU A 257 -16.16 0.62 -4.55
N ILE A 258 -17.49 0.47 -4.31
CA ILE A 258 -18.05 0.60 -2.96
C ILE A 258 -17.55 -0.53 -2.05
N ALA A 259 -17.55 -1.77 -2.52
CA ALA A 259 -17.03 -2.90 -1.77
C ALA A 259 -15.55 -2.69 -1.44
N PHE A 260 -14.76 -2.32 -2.44
CA PHE A 260 -13.33 -2.04 -2.32
C PHE A 260 -13.04 -0.95 -1.29
N PHE A 261 -13.75 0.17 -1.39
CA PHE A 261 -13.64 1.26 -0.42
C PHE A 261 -13.83 0.78 1.02
N LEU A 262 -14.86 -0.04 1.27
CA LEU A 262 -15.19 -0.53 2.60
C LEU A 262 -14.15 -1.49 3.15
N TYR A 263 -13.80 -2.55 2.40
CA TYR A 263 -12.89 -3.55 2.95
C TYR A 263 -11.42 -3.11 2.94
N ILE A 264 -11.00 -2.26 1.97
CA ILE A 264 -9.61 -1.79 1.93
C ILE A 264 -9.33 -0.77 3.05
N ASP A 265 -10.34 0.00 3.47
CA ASP A 265 -10.27 0.83 4.67
C ASP A 265 -9.99 0.00 5.92
N GLY A 266 -10.73 -1.09 6.09
CA GLY A 266 -10.49 -2.03 7.19
C GLY A 266 -9.09 -2.61 7.16
N VAL A 267 -8.61 -3.06 5.99
CA VAL A 267 -7.25 -3.60 5.79
C VAL A 267 -6.18 -2.58 6.15
N GLY A 268 -6.26 -1.37 5.56
CA GLY A 268 -5.30 -0.29 5.83
C GLY A 268 -5.29 0.11 7.29
N THR A 269 -6.46 0.27 7.90
CA THR A 269 -6.59 0.65 9.31
C THR A 269 -5.97 -0.38 10.26
N ILE A 270 -6.12 -1.68 9.99
CA ILE A 270 -5.49 -2.73 10.80
C ILE A 270 -3.96 -2.63 10.69
N ILE A 271 -3.44 -2.46 9.48
CA ILE A 271 -2.00 -2.36 9.24
C ILE A 271 -1.41 -1.12 9.93
N ASP A 272 -2.04 0.04 9.76
CA ASP A 272 -1.57 1.32 10.31
C ASP A 272 -1.60 1.36 11.84
N ASN A 273 -2.52 0.60 12.48
CA ASN A 273 -2.66 0.54 13.93
C ASN A 273 -2.01 -0.70 14.57
N CYS A 274 -1.38 -1.56 13.80
CA CYS A 274 -0.69 -2.76 14.28
C CYS A 274 0.40 -2.41 15.33
N ILE A 275 1.18 -1.35 15.10
CA ILE A 275 2.21 -0.85 16.02
C ILE A 275 1.58 -0.39 17.35
N ASN A 276 0.50 0.38 17.30
CA ASN A 276 -0.19 0.86 18.50
C ASN A 276 -0.72 -0.32 19.34
N LEU A 277 -1.32 -1.30 18.67
CA LEU A 277 -1.83 -2.51 19.31
C LEU A 277 -0.70 -3.33 19.96
N GLY A 278 0.42 -3.50 19.27
CA GLY A 278 1.61 -4.17 19.79
C GLY A 278 2.19 -3.45 21.02
N THR A 279 2.25 -2.11 20.98
CA THR A 279 2.71 -1.30 22.12
C THR A 279 1.79 -1.46 23.33
N ASP A 280 0.48 -1.45 23.15
CA ASP A 280 -0.51 -1.68 24.21
C ASP A 280 -0.41 -3.09 24.85
N LEU A 281 0.21 -4.04 24.15
CA LEU A 281 0.51 -5.40 24.61
C LEU A 281 1.94 -5.55 25.19
N GLY A 282 2.71 -4.46 25.27
CA GLY A 282 4.06 -4.45 25.87
C GLY A 282 5.18 -4.80 24.90
N LEU A 283 4.92 -4.82 23.58
CA LEU A 283 5.98 -4.98 22.58
C LEU A 283 6.88 -3.75 22.54
N ASN A 284 8.18 -3.98 22.64
CA ASN A 284 9.19 -2.96 22.36
C ASN A 284 9.40 -2.79 20.83
N THR A 285 10.17 -1.79 20.43
CA THR A 285 10.43 -1.48 19.01
C THR A 285 11.00 -2.68 18.24
N VAL A 286 11.91 -3.45 18.84
CA VAL A 286 12.50 -4.64 18.20
C VAL A 286 11.43 -5.71 17.95
N GLY A 287 10.58 -5.98 18.94
CA GLY A 287 9.46 -6.93 18.79
C GLY A 287 8.50 -6.49 17.68
N GLN A 288 8.18 -5.20 17.58
CA GLN A 288 7.32 -4.67 16.52
C GLN A 288 7.92 -4.89 15.12
N VAL A 289 9.23 -4.66 14.96
CA VAL A 289 9.93 -4.91 13.68
C VAL A 289 9.95 -6.40 13.35
N VAL A 290 10.18 -7.28 14.33
CA VAL A 290 10.14 -8.73 14.11
C VAL A 290 8.77 -9.18 13.63
N PHE A 291 7.69 -8.71 14.25
CA PHE A 291 6.33 -9.04 13.79
C PHE A 291 6.02 -8.47 12.42
N LEU A 292 6.49 -7.25 12.11
CA LEU A 292 6.36 -6.67 10.77
C LEU A 292 7.01 -7.57 9.72
N LEU A 293 8.25 -8.00 9.93
CA LEU A 293 8.98 -8.89 9.00
C LEU A 293 8.30 -10.27 8.90
N LEU A 294 7.83 -10.83 10.01
CA LEU A 294 7.10 -12.08 10.01
C LEU A 294 5.82 -11.98 9.16
N THR A 295 5.08 -10.90 9.32
CA THR A 295 3.87 -10.64 8.51
C THR A 295 4.19 -10.58 7.02
N GLN A 296 5.34 -10.00 6.61
CA GLN A 296 5.77 -9.99 5.21
C GLN A 296 6.04 -11.40 4.66
N VAL A 297 6.70 -12.25 5.45
CA VAL A 297 6.96 -13.66 5.07
C VAL A 297 5.65 -14.43 4.91
N VAL A 298 4.70 -14.24 5.83
CA VAL A 298 3.39 -14.88 5.75
C VAL A 298 2.59 -14.35 4.56
N ALA A 299 2.65 -13.04 4.29
CA ALA A 299 1.97 -12.41 3.16
C ALA A 299 2.53 -12.90 1.80
N PHE A 300 3.84 -13.15 1.72
CA PHE A 300 4.45 -13.83 0.57
C PHE A 300 3.81 -15.20 0.33
N GLY A 301 3.77 -16.06 1.35
CA GLY A 301 3.16 -17.39 1.28
C GLY A 301 1.67 -17.34 0.94
N GLY A 302 0.91 -16.46 1.59
CA GLY A 302 -0.51 -16.24 1.34
C GLY A 302 -0.79 -15.82 -0.10
N SER A 303 -0.06 -14.82 -0.61
CA SER A 303 -0.24 -14.37 -2.00
C SER A 303 0.06 -15.46 -3.03
N LEU A 304 1.11 -16.27 -2.82
CA LEU A 304 1.41 -17.41 -3.70
C LEU A 304 0.34 -18.51 -3.61
N PHE A 305 -0.23 -18.75 -2.43
CA PHE A 305 -1.32 -19.69 -2.26
C PHE A 305 -2.56 -19.25 -3.06
N PHE A 306 -2.96 -17.99 -2.95
CA PHE A 306 -4.09 -17.44 -3.70
C PHE A 306 -3.80 -17.35 -5.20
N ALA A 307 -2.56 -17.08 -5.63
CA ALA A 307 -2.15 -17.16 -7.02
C ALA A 307 -2.38 -18.55 -7.65
N LYS A 308 -2.14 -19.62 -6.87
CA LYS A 308 -2.45 -20.98 -7.32
C LYS A 308 -3.95 -21.26 -7.30
N LEU A 309 -4.66 -20.72 -6.32
CA LEU A 309 -6.09 -20.95 -6.15
C LEU A 309 -6.90 -20.22 -7.23
N SER A 310 -6.43 -19.07 -7.73
CA SER A 310 -7.08 -18.31 -8.81
C SER A 310 -7.15 -19.04 -10.15
N LYS A 311 -6.34 -20.09 -10.32
CA LYS A 311 -6.47 -20.99 -11.49
C LYS A 311 -7.68 -21.92 -11.44
N LYS A 312 -8.34 -22.04 -10.28
CA LYS A 312 -9.43 -23.00 -10.05
C LYS A 312 -10.72 -22.35 -9.57
N LYS A 313 -10.65 -21.12 -9.09
CA LYS A 313 -11.76 -20.39 -8.47
C LYS A 313 -11.87 -19.01 -9.07
N ASP A 314 -13.09 -18.52 -9.15
CA ASP A 314 -13.37 -17.18 -9.60
C ASP A 314 -12.79 -16.11 -8.66
N THR A 315 -12.36 -14.98 -9.25
CA THR A 315 -11.72 -13.87 -8.53
C THR A 315 -12.60 -13.32 -7.42
N VAL A 316 -13.91 -13.17 -7.67
CA VAL A 316 -14.87 -12.65 -6.68
C VAL A 316 -15.01 -13.62 -5.50
N GLU A 317 -15.02 -14.93 -5.76
CA GLU A 317 -15.08 -15.95 -4.69
C GLU A 317 -13.84 -15.83 -3.80
N LEU A 318 -12.66 -15.64 -4.39
CA LEU A 318 -11.41 -15.49 -3.64
C LEU A 318 -11.36 -14.20 -2.81
N ILE A 319 -11.85 -13.08 -3.36
CA ILE A 319 -12.01 -11.81 -2.62
C ILE A 319 -12.94 -12.02 -1.43
N LYS A 320 -14.09 -12.71 -1.61
CA LYS A 320 -15.02 -13.04 -0.54
C LYS A 320 -14.36 -13.86 0.59
N ILE A 321 -13.52 -14.84 0.23
CA ILE A 321 -12.75 -15.64 1.20
C ILE A 321 -11.80 -14.73 2.01
N CYS A 322 -11.08 -13.81 1.37
CA CYS A 322 -10.21 -12.86 2.05
C CYS A 322 -11.00 -11.93 2.99
N ILE A 323 -12.17 -11.43 2.56
CA ILE A 323 -13.03 -10.58 3.41
C ILE A 323 -13.51 -11.33 4.65
N ILE A 324 -13.93 -12.59 4.52
CA ILE A 324 -14.30 -13.46 5.65
C ILE A 324 -13.11 -13.65 6.58
N GLY A 325 -11.92 -13.92 6.03
CA GLY A 325 -10.70 -14.05 6.81
C GLY A 325 -10.38 -12.79 7.64
N TYR A 326 -10.45 -11.61 7.03
CA TYR A 326 -10.27 -10.35 7.74
C TYR A 326 -11.36 -10.09 8.78
N THR A 327 -12.62 -10.44 8.48
CA THR A 327 -13.71 -10.36 9.48
C THR A 327 -13.40 -11.21 10.71
N ALA A 328 -12.91 -12.44 10.51
CA ALA A 328 -12.50 -13.31 11.60
C ALA A 328 -11.32 -12.73 12.40
N VAL A 329 -10.32 -12.12 11.71
CA VAL A 329 -9.19 -11.43 12.35
C VAL A 329 -9.68 -10.26 13.22
N CYS A 330 -10.62 -9.45 12.73
CA CYS A 330 -11.21 -8.34 13.50
C CYS A 330 -11.93 -8.83 14.75
N LEU A 331 -12.75 -9.88 14.62
CA LEU A 331 -13.45 -10.46 15.76
C LEU A 331 -12.47 -11.08 16.77
N TYR A 332 -11.41 -11.74 16.28
CA TYR A 332 -10.36 -12.27 17.15
C TYR A 332 -9.60 -11.17 17.88
N ALA A 333 -9.46 -9.98 17.29
CA ALA A 333 -8.81 -8.84 17.95
C ALA A 333 -9.50 -8.40 19.24
N LEU A 334 -10.81 -8.69 19.43
CA LEU A 334 -11.53 -8.44 20.66
C LEU A 334 -10.96 -9.24 21.86
N THR A 335 -10.34 -10.39 21.61
CA THR A 335 -9.82 -11.29 22.65
C THR A 335 -8.36 -11.03 23.02
N LEU A 336 -7.69 -10.05 22.41
CA LEU A 336 -6.25 -9.81 22.57
C LEU A 336 -5.91 -9.35 23.98
N THR A 337 -5.10 -10.16 24.68
CA THR A 337 -4.59 -9.83 26.01
C THR A 337 -3.09 -10.03 26.14
N ASN A 338 -2.47 -10.78 25.22
CA ASN A 338 -1.06 -11.13 25.29
C ASN A 338 -0.41 -11.19 23.88
N ILE A 339 0.92 -11.28 23.89
CA ILE A 339 1.77 -11.28 22.70
C ILE A 339 1.53 -12.47 21.75
N TRP A 340 1.18 -13.65 22.29
CA TRP A 340 0.95 -14.84 21.48
C TRP A 340 -0.35 -14.73 20.67
N GLN A 341 -1.38 -14.16 21.28
CA GLN A 341 -2.63 -13.85 20.57
C GLN A 341 -2.38 -12.79 19.48
N PHE A 342 -1.54 -11.79 19.76
CA PHE A 342 -1.12 -10.82 18.75
C PHE A 342 -0.37 -11.48 17.60
N ALA A 343 0.52 -12.45 17.87
CA ALA A 343 1.21 -13.21 16.85
C ALA A 343 0.24 -13.98 15.93
N ILE A 344 -0.79 -14.61 16.50
CA ILE A 344 -1.84 -15.32 15.74
C ILE A 344 -2.62 -14.33 14.88
N MET A 345 -2.97 -13.15 15.40
CA MET A 345 -3.64 -12.10 14.64
C MET A 345 -2.76 -11.62 13.48
N ALA A 346 -1.48 -11.32 13.73
CA ALA A 346 -0.52 -10.89 12.72
C ALA A 346 -0.34 -11.94 11.61
N PHE A 347 -0.30 -13.22 11.97
CA PHE A 347 -0.30 -14.33 11.02
C PHE A 347 -1.57 -14.32 10.15
N GLY A 348 -2.75 -14.17 10.76
CA GLY A 348 -4.02 -14.08 10.03
C GLY A 348 -4.06 -12.89 9.07
N VAL A 349 -3.61 -11.71 9.50
CA VAL A 349 -3.46 -10.53 8.61
C VAL A 349 -2.55 -10.87 7.43
N GLY A 350 -1.36 -11.43 7.69
CA GLY A 350 -0.41 -11.80 6.65
C GLY A 350 -1.02 -12.76 5.61
N CYS A 351 -1.78 -13.75 6.02
CA CYS A 351 -2.41 -14.73 5.11
C CYS A 351 -3.28 -14.07 4.03
N PHE A 352 -3.95 -12.97 4.35
CA PHE A 352 -4.93 -12.36 3.44
C PHE A 352 -4.50 -11.01 2.87
N GLN A 353 -3.52 -10.32 3.47
CA GLN A 353 -3.13 -8.95 3.14
C GLN A 353 -2.76 -8.77 1.65
N GLY A 354 -1.83 -9.58 1.16
CA GLY A 354 -1.40 -9.49 -0.24
C GLY A 354 -2.47 -9.98 -1.21
N SER A 355 -3.20 -11.02 -0.80
CA SER A 355 -4.21 -11.64 -1.64
C SER A 355 -5.41 -10.73 -1.90
N ILE A 356 -5.94 -10.07 -0.87
CA ILE A 356 -7.09 -9.18 -1.04
C ILE A 356 -6.75 -7.98 -1.93
N GLN A 357 -5.53 -7.44 -1.80
CA GLN A 357 -5.07 -6.31 -2.61
C GLN A 357 -4.81 -6.73 -4.06
N SER A 358 -4.10 -7.84 -4.27
CA SER A 358 -3.75 -8.32 -5.60
C SER A 358 -4.97 -8.76 -6.42
N LEU A 359 -5.91 -9.47 -5.80
CA LEU A 359 -7.15 -9.90 -6.44
C LEU A 359 -8.10 -8.73 -6.71
N SER A 360 -8.13 -7.72 -5.84
CA SER A 360 -8.90 -6.50 -6.10
C SER A 360 -8.36 -5.74 -7.31
N ARG A 361 -7.03 -5.59 -7.42
CA ARG A 361 -6.37 -4.97 -8.57
C ARG A 361 -6.67 -5.71 -9.87
N SER A 362 -6.51 -7.02 -9.88
CA SER A 362 -6.75 -7.84 -11.08
C SER A 362 -8.23 -7.90 -11.46
N TYR A 363 -9.14 -8.04 -10.49
CA TYR A 363 -10.57 -8.01 -10.79
C TYR A 363 -11.01 -6.67 -11.37
N TYR A 364 -10.50 -5.56 -10.81
CA TYR A 364 -10.77 -4.24 -11.38
C TYR A 364 -10.27 -4.10 -12.80
N ALA A 365 -9.05 -4.57 -13.08
CA ALA A 365 -8.47 -4.58 -14.43
C ALA A 365 -9.33 -5.35 -15.43
N LYS A 366 -10.01 -6.43 -15.00
CA LYS A 366 -10.90 -7.25 -15.83
C LYS A 366 -12.23 -6.56 -16.17
N ILE A 367 -12.77 -5.78 -15.24
CA ILE A 367 -14.13 -5.20 -15.39
C ILE A 367 -14.14 -3.80 -16.00
N ILE A 368 -12.99 -3.21 -16.26
CA ILE A 368 -12.85 -1.86 -16.84
C ILE A 368 -12.41 -1.92 -18.30
N PRO A 369 -12.72 -0.88 -19.12
CA PRO A 369 -12.21 -0.78 -20.48
C PRO A 369 -10.68 -0.63 -20.49
N SER A 370 -9.96 -1.56 -21.12
CA SER A 370 -8.50 -1.59 -21.16
C SER A 370 -7.89 -0.32 -21.77
N VAL A 371 -8.58 0.30 -22.74
CA VAL A 371 -8.16 1.54 -23.42
C VAL A 371 -8.12 2.75 -22.48
N ASN A 372 -8.96 2.76 -21.43
CA ASN A 372 -9.06 3.81 -20.43
C ASN A 372 -8.51 3.38 -19.06
N SER A 373 -7.64 2.37 -19.03
CA SER A 373 -7.15 1.79 -17.78
C SER A 373 -6.49 2.82 -16.85
N GLY A 374 -5.78 3.81 -17.38
CA GLY A 374 -5.18 4.88 -16.57
C GLY A 374 -6.22 5.73 -15.86
N GLU A 375 -7.26 6.19 -16.57
CA GLU A 375 -8.37 6.95 -15.99
C GLU A 375 -9.09 6.16 -14.88
N TYR A 376 -9.42 4.91 -15.15
CA TYR A 376 -10.13 4.06 -14.21
C TYR A 376 -9.27 3.71 -12.98
N PHE A 377 -7.98 3.40 -13.15
CA PHE A 377 -7.08 3.19 -12.00
C PHE A 377 -6.83 4.48 -11.21
N GLY A 378 -6.87 5.66 -11.86
CA GLY A 378 -6.92 6.92 -11.14
C GLY A 378 -8.15 7.07 -10.25
N ILE A 379 -9.32 6.64 -10.72
CA ILE A 379 -10.56 6.58 -9.92
C ILE A 379 -10.43 5.56 -8.79
N TYR A 380 -9.91 4.36 -9.08
CA TYR A 380 -9.63 3.32 -8.07
C TYR A 380 -8.78 3.85 -6.91
N ASP A 381 -7.77 4.64 -7.21
CA ASP A 381 -6.91 5.27 -6.22
C ASP A 381 -7.65 6.28 -5.32
N ILE A 382 -8.65 7.00 -5.84
CA ILE A 382 -9.50 7.88 -5.01
C ILE A 382 -10.22 7.04 -3.94
N PHE A 383 -10.80 5.91 -4.34
CA PHE A 383 -11.49 5.01 -3.42
C PHE A 383 -10.52 4.36 -2.45
N ALA A 384 -9.34 3.89 -2.90
CA ALA A 384 -8.33 3.30 -2.05
C ALA A 384 -7.82 4.25 -0.95
N LYS A 385 -7.60 5.52 -1.30
CA LYS A 385 -7.04 6.53 -0.38
C LYS A 385 -8.10 7.23 0.44
N GLY A 386 -9.29 7.45 -0.14
CA GLY A 386 -10.44 7.95 0.60
C GLY A 386 -10.90 7.00 1.71
N ALA A 387 -10.67 5.72 1.51
CA ALA A 387 -10.98 4.67 2.47
C ALA A 387 -10.22 4.81 3.80
N SER A 388 -8.93 5.16 3.80
CA SER A 388 -8.09 5.22 5.02
C SER A 388 -8.61 6.17 6.12
N PHE A 389 -9.66 6.94 5.85
CA PHE A 389 -10.24 7.88 6.80
C PHE A 389 -11.26 7.24 7.75
N LEU A 390 -12.15 6.36 7.25
CA LEU A 390 -13.27 5.85 8.03
C LEU A 390 -12.84 4.98 9.21
N GLY A 391 -11.98 4.01 8.97
CA GLY A 391 -11.50 3.10 10.01
C GLY A 391 -10.67 3.84 11.07
N SER A 392 -9.79 4.76 10.64
CA SER A 392 -9.03 5.61 11.56
C SER A 392 -9.96 6.51 12.40
N PHE A 393 -11.05 7.01 11.82
CA PHE A 393 -12.07 7.77 12.54
C PHE A 393 -12.80 6.90 13.58
N VAL A 394 -13.14 5.66 13.24
CA VAL A 394 -13.74 4.70 14.21
C VAL A 394 -12.78 4.48 15.38
N ILE A 395 -11.49 4.23 15.11
CA ILE A 395 -10.50 4.07 16.18
C ILE A 395 -10.42 5.31 17.07
N PHE A 396 -10.37 6.50 16.47
CA PHE A 396 -10.35 7.75 17.21
C PHE A 396 -11.56 7.91 18.13
N VAL A 397 -12.77 7.71 17.61
CA VAL A 397 -14.02 7.86 18.38
C VAL A 397 -14.07 6.86 19.53
N VAL A 398 -13.78 5.58 19.24
CA VAL A 398 -13.82 4.51 20.26
C VAL A 398 -12.77 4.76 21.36
N LYS A 399 -11.54 5.12 20.98
CA LYS A 399 -10.51 5.48 21.98
C LYS A 399 -10.91 6.68 22.81
N LYS A 400 -11.50 7.73 22.21
CA LYS A 400 -11.94 8.91 22.93
C LYS A 400 -13.08 8.62 23.92
N ILE A 401 -14.01 7.73 23.56
CA ILE A 401 -15.06 7.24 24.49
C ILE A 401 -14.40 6.39 25.58
N GLY A 402 -13.47 5.49 25.21
CA GLY A 402 -12.75 4.64 26.14
C GLY A 402 -11.97 5.40 27.22
N ILE A 403 -11.40 6.57 26.92
CA ILE A 403 -10.73 7.42 27.92
C ILE A 403 -11.65 7.74 29.10
N LYS A 404 -12.94 7.97 28.86
CA LYS A 404 -13.93 8.25 29.92
C LYS A 404 -14.23 7.03 30.80
N THR A 405 -13.91 5.83 30.31
CA THR A 405 -14.14 4.54 31.01
C THR A 405 -12.84 3.88 31.48
N GLY A 406 -11.75 4.65 31.60
CA GLY A 406 -10.44 4.13 32.02
C GLY A 406 -9.72 3.29 30.95
N GLY A 407 -10.00 3.50 29.66
CA GLY A 407 -9.34 2.79 28.55
C GLY A 407 -9.95 1.43 28.20
N VAL A 408 -11.04 1.05 28.87
CA VAL A 408 -11.68 -0.25 28.72
C VAL A 408 -13.20 -0.13 28.58
N PHE A 409 -13.82 -1.13 27.97
CA PHE A 409 -15.27 -1.31 27.93
C PHE A 409 -15.64 -2.62 28.59
N THR A 410 -16.73 -2.66 29.35
CA THR A 410 -17.23 -3.88 29.99
C THR A 410 -18.54 -4.30 29.33
N PHE A 411 -18.54 -5.47 28.70
CA PHE A 411 -19.70 -6.09 28.07
C PHE A 411 -19.97 -7.45 28.73
N PHE A 412 -21.15 -7.64 29.29
CA PHE A 412 -21.54 -8.92 29.94
C PHE A 412 -20.50 -9.45 30.95
N GLY A 413 -19.88 -8.54 31.72
CA GLY A 413 -18.86 -8.91 32.71
C GLY A 413 -17.44 -9.13 32.16
N VAL A 414 -17.25 -9.05 30.85
CA VAL A 414 -15.92 -9.14 30.20
C VAL A 414 -15.38 -7.74 29.93
N THR A 415 -14.17 -7.47 30.43
CA THR A 415 -13.48 -6.19 30.21
C THR A 415 -12.57 -6.27 29.00
N ILE A 416 -12.78 -5.39 28.01
CA ILE A 416 -12.06 -5.36 26.73
C ILE A 416 -11.39 -4.00 26.58
N LYS A 417 -10.12 -3.97 26.17
CA LYS A 417 -9.41 -2.71 25.89
C LYS A 417 -10.08 -1.94 24.75
N SER A 418 -10.14 -0.62 24.84
CA SER A 418 -10.79 0.24 23.85
C SER A 418 -10.20 0.08 22.43
N ILE A 419 -8.89 -0.15 22.31
CA ILE A 419 -8.26 -0.40 21.02
C ILE A 419 -8.73 -1.73 20.40
N ASN A 420 -8.93 -2.77 21.20
CA ASN A 420 -9.42 -4.06 20.72
C ASN A 420 -10.86 -3.94 20.21
N VAL A 421 -11.70 -3.19 20.94
CA VAL A 421 -13.08 -2.88 20.51
C VAL A 421 -13.07 -2.11 19.20
N ALA A 422 -12.17 -1.11 19.07
CA ALA A 422 -12.05 -0.31 17.84
C ALA A 422 -11.70 -1.17 16.63
N VAL A 423 -10.71 -2.08 16.77
CA VAL A 423 -10.33 -3.01 15.70
C VAL A 423 -11.46 -4.01 15.42
N GLY A 424 -12.14 -4.52 16.46
CA GLY A 424 -13.28 -5.41 16.29
C GLY A 424 -14.43 -4.81 15.50
N LEU A 425 -14.70 -3.50 15.67
CA LEU A 425 -15.75 -2.78 14.93
C LEU A 425 -15.46 -2.65 13.44
N LEU A 426 -14.19 -2.77 13.01
CA LEU A 426 -13.86 -2.80 11.58
C LEU A 426 -14.47 -4.01 10.86
N ALA A 427 -14.85 -5.07 11.59
CA ALA A 427 -15.58 -6.19 11.02
C ALA A 427 -16.86 -5.75 10.28
N PHE A 428 -17.49 -4.64 10.71
CA PHE A 428 -18.65 -4.08 10.04
C PHE A 428 -18.35 -3.63 8.61
N PHE A 429 -17.19 -3.02 8.37
CA PHE A 429 -16.78 -2.62 7.03
C PHE A 429 -16.54 -3.82 6.12
N PHE A 430 -15.94 -4.90 6.66
CA PHE A 430 -15.75 -6.14 5.91
C PHE A 430 -17.10 -6.81 5.59
N ILE A 431 -18.05 -6.83 6.51
CA ILE A 431 -19.39 -7.40 6.28
C ILE A 431 -20.12 -6.60 5.18
N LEU A 432 -20.11 -5.28 5.24
CA LEU A 432 -20.67 -4.45 4.18
C LEU A 432 -19.96 -4.67 2.85
N GLY A 433 -18.61 -4.72 2.85
CA GLY A 433 -17.80 -5.03 1.67
C GLY A 433 -18.18 -6.36 1.04
N TYR A 434 -18.43 -7.40 1.86
CA TYR A 434 -18.90 -8.70 1.40
C TYR A 434 -20.25 -8.63 0.69
N ILE A 435 -21.18 -7.84 1.22
CA ILE A 435 -22.51 -7.66 0.61
C ILE A 435 -22.40 -6.97 -0.76
N PHE A 436 -21.58 -5.90 -0.84
CA PHE A 436 -21.44 -5.14 -2.09
C PHE A 436 -20.67 -5.90 -3.17
N ILE A 437 -19.61 -6.66 -2.81
CA ILE A 437 -18.92 -7.51 -3.79
C ILE A 437 -19.84 -8.62 -4.32
N GLY A 438 -20.74 -9.13 -3.48
CA GLY A 438 -21.77 -10.08 -3.90
C GLY A 438 -22.80 -9.48 -4.88
N LYS A 439 -23.08 -8.16 -4.79
CA LYS A 439 -23.92 -7.45 -5.76
C LYS A 439 -23.17 -7.25 -7.08
N ALA A 440 -21.86 -6.98 -7.06
CA ALA A 440 -21.06 -6.89 -8.28
C ALA A 440 -21.05 -8.20 -9.06
N ASP A 441 -20.88 -9.34 -8.36
CA ASP A 441 -20.93 -10.70 -8.91
C ASP A 441 -22.28 -11.03 -9.60
N LYS A 442 -23.40 -10.62 -8.99
CA LYS A 442 -24.73 -10.84 -9.58
C LYS A 442 -24.94 -10.08 -10.88
N GLN A 443 -24.37 -8.85 -11.00
CA GLN A 443 -24.45 -8.08 -12.24
C GLN A 443 -23.65 -8.74 -13.39
N GLU A 444 -22.60 -9.47 -13.07
CA GLU A 444 -21.81 -10.23 -14.04
C GLU A 444 -22.60 -11.39 -14.66
N LYS A 445 -23.45 -12.04 -13.87
CA LYS A 445 -24.25 -13.20 -14.29
C LYS A 445 -25.53 -12.82 -15.05
N ILE A 446 -25.89 -11.54 -15.08
CA ILE A 446 -27.12 -11.03 -15.76
C ILE A 446 -26.76 -10.48 -17.14
N ASN A 447 -25.54 -10.04 -17.40
CA ASN A 447 -25.00 -9.58 -18.68
C ASN A 447 -24.28 -10.72 -19.40
#